data_89026d19d4d3604f7fa2e7a6c21266bd
#
_entry.id   89026d19d4d3604f7fa2e7a6c21266bd
#
_cell.length_a   1.000
_cell.length_b   1.000
_cell.length_c   1.000
_cell.angle_alpha   90.00
_cell.angle_beta   90.00
_cell.angle_gamma   90.00
#
_symmetry.space_group_name_H-M   'P 1'
#
loop_
_entity.id
_entity.type
_entity.pdbx_description
1 polymer ?
#
loop_
_entity_poly.entity_id
_entity_poly.type
_entity_poly.pdbx_seq_one_letter_code
_entity_poly.pdbx_strand_id
1 'polypeptide(L)'
;MNRFERFFFASGVLLCLLSPLDAWAYLDPGTGSMLLSVLVGLVSSAYFLLRRLPAIMRAFFFRLAGKKDDLKGNGIVFYSEGRAYWSTFRPVLLALVKRRVSVTFLTSDPEDPVFGASELSPFVHARFIGKGNTAYTALGFLEADVFVLTTPGIDVLQIKRSPGVKRYIHIVHAVGDIHTYKFYSFDYYDAVYCACSGQAESLRALESIRKTKAKELPLLGCAYLDGLVQRQKEEHLKPEEKTVLVAPTWGKNGLLTKTGARVPLLLAKAGFHVILRPHPQSFVSDKAVMEEVLKAIEGNAAIELDRNPDGFVSLSRAGAMVSDISGVIFDYAFVFLRPVVAVGPGPVKEGFEAWEIPHPAWEQEILPKIGERVLEADEATLLAALRRVMNAKDALKERIRSIRDAHIIHFGCAADPIAQALIEEETREAHRD
;
A
#
# COMPACT_ATOMS: atom_id res chain seq x y z
N MET A 1 -2.88 25.24 13.83
CA MET A 1 -1.95 25.86 14.80
C MET A 1 -2.72 26.11 16.09
N ASN A 2 -2.45 25.30 17.13
CA ASN A 2 -3.12 25.39 18.43
C ASN A 2 -2.68 26.64 19.20
N ARG A 3 -3.49 27.08 20.19
CA ARG A 3 -3.20 28.25 21.07
C ARG A 3 -1.79 28.23 21.67
N PHE A 4 -1.23 27.05 21.93
CA PHE A 4 0.10 26.83 22.47
C PHE A 4 1.23 27.14 21.45
N GLU A 5 1.02 26.80 20.20
CA GLU A 5 1.96 27.09 19.11
C GLU A 5 2.04 28.59 18.81
N ARG A 6 0.93 29.31 18.95
CA ARG A 6 0.89 30.79 18.82
C ARG A 6 1.62 31.48 19.96
N PHE A 7 1.53 30.92 21.17
CA PHE A 7 2.20 31.49 22.34
C PHE A 7 3.74 31.37 22.24
N PHE A 8 4.26 30.22 21.79
CA PHE A 8 5.70 30.03 21.60
C PHE A 8 6.27 30.86 20.45
N PHE A 9 5.52 30.98 19.35
CA PHE A 9 5.94 31.83 18.22
C PHE A 9 5.96 33.30 18.61
N ALA A 10 4.94 33.76 19.34
CA ALA A 10 4.89 35.14 19.85
C ALA A 10 5.97 35.43 20.88
N SER A 11 6.29 34.47 21.77
CA SER A 11 7.35 34.63 22.78
C SER A 11 8.74 34.65 22.15
N GLY A 12 9.00 33.86 21.12
CA GLY A 12 10.29 33.87 20.39
C GLY A 12 10.53 35.19 19.62
N VAL A 13 9.48 35.71 18.98
CA VAL A 13 9.50 37.00 18.28
C VAL A 13 9.68 38.16 19.29
N LEU A 14 9.02 38.07 20.45
CA LEU A 14 9.14 39.10 21.50
C LEU A 14 10.55 39.14 22.14
N LEU A 15 11.20 37.97 22.30
CA LEU A 15 12.58 37.89 22.81
C LEU A 15 13.60 38.55 21.84
N CYS A 16 13.36 38.41 20.53
CA CYS A 16 14.17 39.06 19.49
C CYS A 16 13.97 40.56 19.44
N LEU A 17 12.79 41.07 19.83
CA LEU A 17 12.48 42.51 19.83
C LEU A 17 12.92 43.23 21.10
N LEU A 18 13.25 42.55 22.19
CA LEU A 18 13.65 43.11 23.47
C LEU A 18 15.18 43.16 23.67
N SER A 19 15.97 42.79 22.64
CA SER A 19 17.44 42.98 22.69
C SER A 19 17.75 44.46 22.57
N PRO A 20 18.62 45.03 23.47
CA PRO A 20 18.97 46.43 23.40
C PRO A 20 19.67 46.75 22.07
N LEU A 21 19.17 47.76 21.37
CA LEU A 21 19.59 48.20 20.03
C LEU A 21 21.10 48.59 19.96
N ASP A 22 21.75 48.82 21.09
CA ASP A 22 23.14 49.28 21.17
C ASP A 22 24.20 48.19 20.92
N ALA A 23 23.79 46.91 20.87
CA ALA A 23 24.69 45.78 20.59
C ALA A 23 24.94 45.50 19.10
N TRP A 24 24.26 46.20 18.22
CA TRP A 24 24.29 45.92 16.77
C TRP A 24 25.40 46.66 15.99
N ALA A 25 26.12 47.57 16.64
CA ALA A 25 27.09 48.41 15.98
C ALA A 25 28.41 47.70 15.57
N TYR A 26 28.60 46.44 15.97
CA TYR A 26 29.85 45.68 15.73
C TYR A 26 29.67 44.32 15.03
N LEU A 27 28.49 43.97 14.57
CA LEU A 27 28.28 42.74 13.85
C LEU A 27 28.31 42.98 12.34
N ASP A 28 29.42 42.53 11.72
CA ASP A 28 29.52 42.40 10.26
C ASP A 28 28.30 41.64 9.72
N PRO A 29 27.69 42.06 8.56
CA PRO A 29 26.53 41.41 7.95
C PRO A 29 26.66 39.90 7.76
N GLY A 30 27.88 39.40 7.57
CA GLY A 30 28.19 37.97 7.49
C GLY A 30 28.06 37.23 8.84
N THR A 31 28.53 37.83 9.92
CA THR A 31 28.49 37.27 11.29
C THR A 31 27.07 37.26 11.85
N GLY A 32 26.25 38.28 11.52
CA GLY A 32 24.85 38.38 11.92
C GLY A 32 23.99 37.29 11.29
N SER A 33 24.19 36.99 10.00
CA SER A 33 23.48 35.93 9.30
C SER A 33 23.88 34.54 9.82
N MET A 34 25.13 34.33 10.18
CA MET A 34 25.63 33.09 10.76
C MET A 34 25.04 32.82 12.14
N LEU A 35 25.01 33.88 13.00
CA LEU A 35 24.39 33.79 14.33
C LEU A 35 22.90 33.51 14.27
N LEU A 36 22.18 34.13 13.34
CA LEU A 36 20.78 33.89 13.10
C LEU A 36 20.53 32.44 12.63
N SER A 37 21.35 31.91 11.72
CA SER A 37 21.26 30.54 11.24
C SER A 37 21.47 29.51 12.35
N VAL A 38 22.46 29.76 13.22
CA VAL A 38 22.72 28.92 14.41
C VAL A 38 21.53 29.00 15.39
N LEU A 39 20.99 30.18 15.63
CA LEU A 39 19.83 30.37 16.51
C LEU A 39 18.58 29.65 15.97
N VAL A 40 18.32 29.79 14.70
CA VAL A 40 17.20 29.07 14.00
C VAL A 40 17.43 27.56 14.07
N GLY A 41 18.66 27.10 13.89
CA GLY A 41 19.02 25.67 14.02
C GLY A 41 18.81 25.16 15.44
N LEU A 42 19.23 25.90 16.47
CA LEU A 42 19.00 25.55 17.88
C LEU A 42 17.53 25.55 18.26
N VAL A 43 16.77 26.56 17.87
CA VAL A 43 15.32 26.64 18.13
C VAL A 43 14.58 25.51 17.43
N SER A 44 14.92 25.21 16.18
CA SER A 44 14.34 24.10 15.42
C SER A 44 14.67 22.75 16.09
N SER A 45 15.92 22.56 16.48
CA SER A 45 16.37 21.34 17.17
C SER A 45 15.67 21.17 18.52
N ALA A 46 15.57 22.25 19.32
CA ALA A 46 14.84 22.25 20.58
C ALA A 46 13.34 21.97 20.37
N TYR A 47 12.72 22.53 19.34
CA TYR A 47 11.33 22.25 18.98
C TYR A 47 11.11 20.77 18.65
N PHE A 48 11.98 20.17 17.84
CA PHE A 48 11.89 18.75 17.50
C PHE A 48 12.16 17.85 18.70
N LEU A 49 13.10 18.20 19.57
CA LEU A 49 13.36 17.50 20.85
C LEU A 49 12.16 17.58 21.79
N LEU A 50 11.59 18.77 22.00
CA LEU A 50 10.43 18.98 22.85
C LEU A 50 9.18 18.28 22.32
N ARG A 51 9.03 18.19 21.00
CA ARG A 51 7.93 17.44 20.36
C ARG A 51 8.08 15.93 20.53
N ARG A 52 9.32 15.42 20.65
CA ARG A 52 9.60 14.00 20.92
C ARG A 52 9.62 13.65 22.41
N LEU A 53 9.85 14.63 23.30
CA LEU A 53 9.96 14.42 24.74
C LEU A 53 8.73 13.70 25.35
N PRO A 54 7.47 14.04 24.99
CA PRO A 54 6.31 13.34 25.52
C PRO A 54 6.27 11.87 25.11
N ALA A 55 6.73 11.54 23.90
CA ALA A 55 6.79 10.15 23.45
C ALA A 55 7.91 9.38 24.17
N ILE A 56 9.08 10.01 24.35
CA ILE A 56 10.23 9.44 25.10
C ILE A 56 9.87 9.28 26.58
N MET A 57 9.27 10.30 27.21
CA MET A 57 8.80 10.22 28.60
C MET A 57 7.72 9.17 28.80
N ARG A 58 6.76 9.07 27.85
CA ARG A 58 5.73 8.05 27.89
C ARG A 58 6.34 6.65 27.75
N ALA A 59 7.30 6.45 26.86
CA ALA A 59 8.06 5.20 26.71
C ALA A 59 8.86 4.87 27.98
N PHE A 60 9.49 5.87 28.61
CA PHE A 60 10.20 5.74 29.88
C PHE A 60 9.27 5.40 31.04
N PHE A 61 8.10 6.08 31.16
CA PHE A 61 7.10 5.78 32.16
C PHE A 61 6.41 4.42 31.92
N PHE A 62 6.20 4.00 30.68
CA PHE A 62 5.74 2.65 30.37
C PHE A 62 6.75 1.59 30.83
N ARG A 63 8.05 1.86 30.67
CA ARG A 63 9.14 1.00 31.16
C ARG A 63 9.21 0.94 32.69
N LEU A 64 9.04 2.08 33.38
CA LEU A 64 9.02 2.17 34.85
C LEU A 64 7.76 1.61 35.49
N ALA A 65 6.61 1.71 34.83
CA ALA A 65 5.32 1.24 35.35
C ALA A 65 5.17 -0.31 35.33
N GLY A 66 6.23 -1.04 34.99
CA GLY A 66 6.23 -2.51 35.07
C GLY A 66 5.26 -3.21 34.12
N LYS A 67 4.66 -2.48 33.15
CA LYS A 67 3.85 -3.07 32.08
C LYS A 67 4.77 -3.70 31.01
N LYS A 68 5.65 -4.57 31.47
CA LYS A 68 6.61 -5.32 30.64
C LYS A 68 5.96 -6.41 29.77
N ASP A 69 4.70 -6.73 30.04
CA ASP A 69 4.05 -7.89 29.41
C ASP A 69 3.29 -7.61 28.12
N ASP A 70 3.26 -6.35 27.69
CA ASP A 70 2.23 -5.96 26.75
C ASP A 70 2.55 -6.18 25.27
N LEU A 71 3.80 -6.43 24.88
CA LEU A 71 4.20 -6.68 23.49
C LEU A 71 5.29 -7.76 23.35
N LYS A 72 5.36 -8.70 24.27
CA LYS A 72 6.10 -9.93 24.07
C LYS A 72 5.27 -10.87 23.20
N GLY A 73 5.51 -10.83 21.90
CA GLY A 73 5.05 -11.84 20.99
C GLY A 73 6.15 -12.87 20.84
N ASN A 74 6.10 -13.97 21.57
CA ASN A 74 6.94 -15.12 21.21
C ASN A 74 6.42 -15.68 19.88
N GLY A 75 7.34 -16.03 18.97
CA GLY A 75 6.98 -16.62 17.69
C GLY A 75 6.62 -15.59 16.60
N ILE A 76 5.55 -15.89 15.85
CA ILE A 76 5.14 -15.10 14.69
C ILE A 76 4.19 -13.96 15.11
N VAL A 77 4.56 -12.74 14.80
CA VAL A 77 3.73 -11.55 15.02
C VAL A 77 3.40 -10.89 13.69
N PHE A 78 2.12 -10.61 13.46
CA PHE A 78 1.65 -9.84 12.32
C PHE A 78 1.35 -8.40 12.75
N TYR A 79 1.56 -7.45 11.83
CA TYR A 79 1.08 -6.09 11.99
C TYR A 79 0.31 -5.63 10.76
N SER A 80 -0.89 -5.09 11.01
CA SER A 80 -1.74 -4.45 10.01
C SER A 80 -1.94 -2.97 10.34
N GLU A 81 -1.78 -2.10 9.36
CA GLU A 81 -2.16 -0.68 9.50
C GLU A 81 -3.69 -0.50 9.61
N GLY A 82 -4.47 -1.52 9.23
CA GLY A 82 -5.92 -1.53 9.36
C GLY A 82 -6.61 -2.47 8.38
N ARG A 83 -7.94 -2.40 8.40
CA ARG A 83 -8.88 -3.28 7.67
C ARG A 83 -8.63 -3.39 6.16
N ALA A 84 -7.97 -2.41 5.54
CA ALA A 84 -7.67 -2.45 4.11
C ALA A 84 -6.76 -3.64 3.72
N TYR A 85 -5.95 -4.13 4.66
CA TYR A 85 -5.04 -5.25 4.43
C TYR A 85 -5.58 -6.59 4.93
N TRP A 86 -6.81 -6.63 5.43
CA TRP A 86 -7.44 -7.84 5.93
C TRP A 86 -7.47 -8.98 4.91
N SER A 87 -7.81 -8.67 3.67
CA SER A 87 -7.84 -9.63 2.56
C SER A 87 -6.47 -10.24 2.24
N THR A 88 -5.37 -9.57 2.59
CA THR A 88 -4.01 -10.10 2.46
C THR A 88 -3.65 -11.04 3.60
N PHE A 89 -4.00 -10.67 4.83
CA PHE A 89 -3.59 -11.44 6.02
C PHE A 89 -4.51 -12.62 6.31
N ARG A 90 -5.82 -12.48 6.13
CA ARG A 90 -6.81 -13.52 6.48
C ARG A 90 -6.50 -14.90 5.90
N PRO A 91 -6.18 -15.07 4.60
CA PRO A 91 -5.85 -16.39 4.07
C PRO A 91 -4.63 -17.03 4.73
N VAL A 92 -3.59 -16.23 5.01
CA VAL A 92 -2.37 -16.72 5.68
C VAL A 92 -2.67 -17.11 7.13
N LEU A 93 -3.45 -16.30 7.86
CA LEU A 93 -3.87 -16.61 9.22
C LEU A 93 -4.67 -17.91 9.28
N LEU A 94 -5.61 -18.12 8.35
CA LEU A 94 -6.36 -19.38 8.25
C LEU A 94 -5.45 -20.59 7.97
N ALA A 95 -4.45 -20.41 7.12
CA ALA A 95 -3.48 -21.48 6.84
C ALA A 95 -2.62 -21.82 8.06
N LEU A 96 -2.27 -20.83 8.90
CA LEU A 96 -1.56 -21.05 10.18
C LEU A 96 -2.46 -21.72 11.23
N VAL A 97 -3.72 -21.26 11.36
CA VAL A 97 -4.73 -21.89 12.24
C VAL A 97 -4.96 -23.35 11.90
N LYS A 98 -5.07 -23.68 10.61
CA LYS A 98 -5.17 -25.08 10.13
C LYS A 98 -4.01 -25.94 10.56
N ARG A 99 -2.83 -25.37 10.71
CA ARG A 99 -1.60 -26.01 11.20
C ARG A 99 -1.45 -25.92 12.72
N ARG A 100 -2.42 -25.35 13.44
CA ARG A 100 -2.44 -25.13 14.89
C ARG A 100 -1.28 -24.26 15.38
N VAL A 101 -0.82 -23.32 14.57
CA VAL A 101 0.22 -22.35 14.94
C VAL A 101 -0.43 -21.14 15.60
N SER A 102 0.05 -20.82 16.79
CA SER A 102 -0.42 -19.63 17.52
C SER A 102 0.34 -18.39 17.08
N VAL A 103 -0.37 -17.31 16.78
CA VAL A 103 0.22 -16.05 16.33
C VAL A 103 -0.39 -14.85 17.04
N THR A 104 0.38 -13.77 17.15
CA THR A 104 -0.12 -12.48 17.61
C THR A 104 -0.42 -11.60 16.41
N PHE A 105 -1.60 -10.97 16.39
CA PHE A 105 -1.99 -10.02 15.34
C PHE A 105 -2.18 -8.63 15.92
N LEU A 106 -1.27 -7.72 15.61
CA LEU A 106 -1.30 -6.32 16.03
C LEU A 106 -1.97 -5.48 14.94
N THR A 107 -2.87 -4.60 15.33
CA THR A 107 -3.53 -3.70 14.37
C THR A 107 -3.61 -2.26 14.88
N SER A 108 -3.56 -1.32 13.95
CA SER A 108 -3.81 0.11 14.20
C SER A 108 -5.26 0.53 13.94
N ASP A 109 -6.17 -0.41 13.65
CA ASP A 109 -7.58 -0.16 13.44
C ASP A 109 -8.42 -0.87 14.52
N PRO A 110 -9.14 -0.13 15.39
CA PRO A 110 -9.98 -0.75 16.42
C PRO A 110 -11.19 -1.51 15.85
N GLU A 111 -11.52 -1.28 14.58
CA GLU A 111 -12.59 -1.98 13.85
C GLU A 111 -12.03 -2.96 12.81
N ASP A 112 -10.79 -3.43 13.01
CA ASP A 112 -10.19 -4.43 12.14
C ASP A 112 -11.03 -5.72 12.17
N PRO A 113 -11.35 -6.31 11.01
CA PRO A 113 -12.16 -7.53 10.94
C PRO A 113 -11.61 -8.72 11.73
N VAL A 114 -10.33 -8.72 12.07
CA VAL A 114 -9.71 -9.76 12.90
C VAL A 114 -10.43 -9.95 14.24
N PHE A 115 -10.98 -8.88 14.83
CA PHE A 115 -11.69 -8.97 16.11
C PHE A 115 -13.02 -9.72 16.05
N GLY A 116 -13.63 -9.79 14.85
CA GLY A 116 -14.88 -10.53 14.60
C GLY A 116 -14.68 -11.91 13.98
N ALA A 117 -13.44 -12.28 13.64
CA ALA A 117 -13.12 -13.51 12.91
C ALA A 117 -13.02 -14.72 13.86
N SER A 118 -14.17 -15.27 14.27
CA SER A 118 -14.24 -16.41 15.21
C SER A 118 -13.54 -17.67 14.70
N GLU A 119 -13.44 -17.84 13.38
CA GLU A 119 -12.72 -18.96 12.75
C GLU A 119 -11.20 -18.96 13.03
N LEU A 120 -10.66 -17.86 13.53
CA LEU A 120 -9.25 -17.74 13.88
C LEU A 120 -8.95 -18.14 15.34
N SER A 121 -10.00 -18.27 16.18
CA SER A 121 -9.84 -18.67 17.58
C SER A 121 -9.54 -20.19 17.69
N PRO A 122 -8.72 -20.62 18.68
CA PRO A 122 -8.01 -19.84 19.68
C PRO A 122 -6.59 -19.43 19.28
N PHE A 123 -6.19 -19.61 18.02
CA PHE A 123 -4.80 -19.51 17.60
C PHE A 123 -4.33 -18.10 17.25
N VAL A 124 -5.23 -17.17 16.94
CA VAL A 124 -4.87 -15.79 16.61
C VAL A 124 -5.24 -14.87 17.77
N HIS A 125 -4.23 -14.25 18.37
CA HIS A 125 -4.38 -13.30 19.48
C HIS A 125 -4.34 -11.87 18.95
N ALA A 126 -5.52 -11.34 18.61
CA ALA A 126 -5.64 -10.00 18.05
C ALA A 126 -5.58 -8.90 19.10
N ARG A 127 -4.86 -7.80 18.80
CA ARG A 127 -4.70 -6.68 19.71
C ARG A 127 -4.61 -5.36 18.97
N PHE A 128 -5.39 -4.38 19.41
CA PHE A 128 -5.28 -2.98 18.99
C PHE A 128 -4.14 -2.29 19.78
N ILE A 129 -3.16 -1.72 19.05
CA ILE A 129 -1.98 -1.08 19.65
C ILE A 129 -1.96 0.46 19.53
N GLY A 130 -3.07 1.05 19.12
CA GLY A 130 -3.18 2.50 18.90
C GLY A 130 -3.05 2.87 17.43
N LYS A 131 -3.16 4.18 17.15
CA LYS A 131 -3.05 4.75 15.79
C LYS A 131 -1.81 5.64 15.67
N GLY A 132 -1.22 5.68 14.48
CA GLY A 132 -0.11 6.58 14.15
C GLY A 132 1.07 6.44 15.11
N ASN A 133 1.57 7.55 15.65
CA ASN A 133 2.76 7.56 16.50
C ASN A 133 2.65 6.65 17.75
N THR A 134 1.44 6.41 18.27
CA THR A 134 1.25 5.50 19.41
C THR A 134 1.60 4.06 18.99
N ALA A 135 1.06 3.60 17.87
CA ALA A 135 1.36 2.29 17.33
C ALA A 135 2.85 2.16 16.95
N TYR A 136 3.40 3.16 16.25
CA TYR A 136 4.81 3.13 15.84
C TYR A 136 5.78 3.10 17.01
N THR A 137 5.46 3.81 18.09
CA THR A 137 6.24 3.73 19.34
C THR A 137 6.16 2.35 19.97
N ALA A 138 4.97 1.75 20.02
CA ALA A 138 4.77 0.41 20.55
C ALA A 138 5.55 -0.65 19.77
N LEU A 139 5.50 -0.58 18.44
CA LEU A 139 6.26 -1.48 17.54
C LEU A 139 7.78 -1.38 17.73
N GLY A 140 8.29 -0.20 18.11
CA GLY A 140 9.72 0.01 18.41
C GLY A 140 10.23 -0.77 19.65
N PHE A 141 9.34 -1.33 20.46
CA PHE A 141 9.63 -2.15 21.64
C PHE A 141 9.11 -3.59 21.51
N LEU A 142 8.66 -3.98 20.33
CA LEU A 142 8.19 -5.33 20.06
C LEU A 142 9.31 -6.35 20.25
N GLU A 143 9.01 -7.48 20.90
CA GLU A 143 9.85 -8.67 20.93
C GLU A 143 9.14 -9.76 20.11
N ALA A 144 9.79 -10.32 19.10
CA ALA A 144 9.25 -11.39 18.24
C ALA A 144 10.37 -12.14 17.53
N ASP A 145 10.16 -13.43 17.25
CA ASP A 145 11.07 -14.19 16.39
C ASP A 145 10.89 -13.75 14.93
N VAL A 146 9.64 -13.68 14.48
CA VAL A 146 9.26 -13.30 13.12
C VAL A 146 8.22 -12.19 13.17
N PHE A 147 8.49 -11.07 12.52
CA PHE A 147 7.54 -9.96 12.40
C PHE A 147 7.13 -9.77 10.95
N VAL A 148 5.85 -9.97 10.66
CA VAL A 148 5.25 -10.00 9.33
C VAL A 148 4.45 -8.73 9.08
N LEU A 149 4.76 -8.03 8.00
CA LEU A 149 4.10 -6.81 7.60
C LEU A 149 3.81 -6.81 6.09
N THR A 150 2.90 -5.92 5.69
CA THR A 150 2.74 -5.50 4.29
C THR A 150 3.01 -4.00 4.12
N THR A 151 3.44 -3.31 5.18
CA THR A 151 3.80 -1.89 5.20
C THR A 151 5.19 -1.69 4.61
N PRO A 152 5.38 -0.90 3.56
CA PRO A 152 6.71 -0.60 3.03
C PRO A 152 7.45 0.44 3.90
N GLY A 153 8.78 0.51 3.75
CA GLY A 153 9.60 1.61 4.28
C GLY A 153 9.83 1.57 5.79
N ILE A 154 9.96 0.37 6.38
CA ILE A 154 10.48 0.25 7.77
C ILE A 154 11.87 0.87 7.87
N ASP A 155 12.19 1.50 8.98
CA ASP A 155 13.38 2.33 9.26
C ASP A 155 13.53 3.58 8.39
N VAL A 156 12.83 3.67 7.28
CA VAL A 156 12.83 4.85 6.40
C VAL A 156 11.72 5.82 6.82
N LEU A 157 10.52 5.30 6.97
CA LEU A 157 9.33 6.07 7.36
C LEU A 157 9.11 6.02 8.88
N GLN A 158 7.85 5.87 9.30
CA GLN A 158 7.46 5.99 10.70
C GLN A 158 7.80 4.76 11.54
N ILE A 159 7.66 3.56 10.96
CA ILE A 159 7.92 2.30 11.67
C ILE A 159 9.42 2.08 11.75
N LYS A 160 9.94 2.02 12.97
CA LYS A 160 11.36 1.72 13.23
C LYS A 160 11.53 0.26 13.62
N ARG A 161 12.66 -0.34 13.22
CA ARG A 161 12.99 -1.70 13.64
C ARG A 161 13.19 -1.74 15.15
N SER A 162 12.57 -2.72 15.81
CA SER A 162 12.83 -3.04 17.22
C SER A 162 14.06 -3.95 17.33
N PRO A 163 14.97 -3.69 18.28
CA PRO A 163 16.05 -4.62 18.58
C PRO A 163 15.58 -6.00 19.10
N GLY A 164 14.35 -6.07 19.60
CA GLY A 164 13.74 -7.31 20.08
C GLY A 164 13.13 -8.19 19.00
N VAL A 165 13.15 -7.78 17.73
CA VAL A 165 12.63 -8.57 16.60
C VAL A 165 13.79 -9.17 15.82
N LYS A 166 13.81 -10.50 15.70
CA LYS A 166 14.90 -11.21 15.02
C LYS A 166 14.80 -11.14 13.50
N ARG A 167 13.58 -11.30 12.93
CA ARG A 167 13.34 -11.33 11.47
C ARG A 167 12.17 -10.44 11.07
N TYR A 168 12.39 -9.59 10.07
CA TYR A 168 11.38 -8.73 9.44
C TYR A 168 11.03 -9.27 8.07
N ILE A 169 9.79 -9.69 7.88
CA ILE A 169 9.30 -10.29 6.64
C ILE A 169 8.20 -9.40 6.05
N HIS A 170 8.38 -9.03 4.79
CA HIS A 170 7.34 -8.39 4.01
C HIS A 170 6.58 -9.42 3.19
N ILE A 171 5.24 -9.43 3.31
CA ILE A 171 4.38 -10.16 2.38
C ILE A 171 3.71 -9.18 1.43
N VAL A 172 3.73 -9.49 0.14
CA VAL A 172 3.14 -8.59 -0.86
C VAL A 172 1.61 -8.66 -0.83
N HIS A 173 0.96 -7.52 -1.08
CA HIS A 173 -0.49 -7.38 -1.16
C HIS A 173 -0.99 -7.13 -2.59
N ALA A 174 -0.09 -7.17 -3.57
CA ALA A 174 -0.39 -7.03 -4.99
C ALA A 174 0.63 -7.79 -5.83
N VAL A 175 0.26 -8.15 -7.05
CA VAL A 175 1.16 -8.85 -7.98
C VAL A 175 2.00 -7.90 -8.83
N GLY A 176 1.67 -6.62 -8.88
CA GLY A 176 2.47 -5.61 -9.59
C GLY A 176 3.89 -5.53 -9.08
N ASP A 177 4.80 -5.03 -9.92
CA ASP A 177 6.20 -4.86 -9.58
C ASP A 177 6.39 -3.78 -8.49
N ILE A 178 7.57 -3.73 -7.93
CA ILE A 178 7.91 -2.77 -6.87
C ILE A 178 8.18 -1.35 -7.38
N HIS A 179 8.15 -1.13 -8.68
CA HIS A 179 8.46 0.13 -9.35
C HIS A 179 7.67 1.35 -8.84
N THR A 180 6.44 1.14 -8.39
CA THR A 180 5.55 2.20 -7.89
C THR A 180 5.67 2.47 -6.41
N TYR A 181 6.53 1.75 -5.69
CA TYR A 181 6.82 2.03 -4.29
C TYR A 181 7.79 3.20 -4.15
N LYS A 182 7.73 3.90 -3.02
CA LYS A 182 8.66 4.98 -2.70
C LYS A 182 10.05 4.43 -2.43
N PHE A 183 11.08 5.28 -2.58
CA PHE A 183 12.47 4.89 -2.32
C PHE A 183 12.66 4.20 -0.96
N TYR A 184 13.48 3.16 -0.97
CA TYR A 184 13.90 2.37 0.19
C TYR A 184 12.76 1.60 0.86
N SER A 185 11.70 1.28 0.12
CA SER A 185 10.54 0.59 0.66
C SER A 185 10.84 -0.79 1.24
N PHE A 186 11.85 -1.48 0.71
CA PHE A 186 12.19 -2.85 1.09
C PHE A 186 13.58 -3.01 1.69
N ASP A 187 14.40 -1.96 1.76
CA ASP A 187 15.83 -2.06 2.08
C ASP A 187 16.12 -2.67 3.45
N TYR A 188 15.26 -2.47 4.41
CA TYR A 188 15.44 -2.91 5.79
C TYR A 188 14.64 -4.16 6.16
N TYR A 189 14.06 -4.87 5.20
CA TYR A 189 13.50 -6.19 5.39
C TYR A 189 14.59 -7.27 5.31
N ASP A 190 14.42 -8.36 6.07
CA ASP A 190 15.29 -9.52 5.98
C ASP A 190 14.82 -10.50 4.89
N ALA A 191 13.50 -10.55 4.65
CA ALA A 191 12.90 -11.28 3.55
C ALA A 191 11.71 -10.51 2.94
N VAL A 192 11.50 -10.71 1.63
CA VAL A 192 10.29 -10.25 0.91
C VAL A 192 9.71 -11.45 0.18
N TYR A 193 8.49 -11.84 0.54
CA TYR A 193 7.79 -12.95 -0.09
C TYR A 193 7.11 -12.44 -1.36
N CYS A 194 7.69 -12.82 -2.51
CA CYS A 194 7.33 -12.30 -3.82
C CYS A 194 6.22 -13.12 -4.49
N ALA A 195 5.36 -12.43 -5.25
CA ALA A 195 4.30 -13.07 -6.04
C ALA A 195 4.81 -13.59 -7.39
N CYS A 196 5.88 -13.01 -7.91
CA CYS A 196 6.45 -13.32 -9.22
C CYS A 196 7.96 -13.05 -9.27
N SER A 197 8.62 -13.58 -10.29
CA SER A 197 10.05 -13.38 -10.50
C SER A 197 10.41 -11.92 -10.76
N GLY A 198 9.54 -11.15 -11.44
CA GLY A 198 9.79 -9.72 -11.72
C GLY A 198 10.01 -8.89 -10.46
N GLN A 199 9.20 -9.13 -9.40
CA GLN A 199 9.42 -8.47 -8.11
C GLN A 199 10.79 -8.83 -7.51
N ALA A 200 11.18 -10.10 -7.55
CA ALA A 200 12.47 -10.54 -7.05
C ALA A 200 13.65 -9.98 -7.86
N GLU A 201 13.54 -9.92 -9.18
CA GLU A 201 14.54 -9.34 -10.08
C GLU A 201 14.74 -7.85 -9.80
N SER A 202 13.64 -7.09 -9.63
CA SER A 202 13.66 -5.68 -9.30
C SER A 202 14.31 -5.42 -7.93
N LEU A 203 14.02 -6.25 -6.92
CA LEU A 203 14.65 -6.18 -5.61
C LEU A 203 16.15 -6.49 -5.69
N ARG A 204 16.57 -7.50 -6.46
CA ARG A 204 18.00 -7.81 -6.68
C ARG A 204 18.73 -6.68 -7.39
N ALA A 205 18.09 -6.01 -8.36
CA ALA A 205 18.66 -4.85 -9.02
C ALA A 205 18.93 -3.72 -8.01
N LEU A 206 17.95 -3.40 -7.15
CA LEU A 206 18.12 -2.37 -6.10
C LEU A 206 19.20 -2.74 -5.08
N GLU A 207 19.27 -4.00 -4.63
CA GLU A 207 20.33 -4.47 -3.73
C GLU A 207 21.72 -4.26 -4.34
N SER A 208 21.88 -4.57 -5.62
CA SER A 208 23.14 -4.39 -6.34
C SER A 208 23.54 -2.92 -6.46
N ILE A 209 22.58 -2.05 -6.80
CA ILE A 209 22.80 -0.60 -6.97
C ILE A 209 23.13 0.06 -5.65
N ARG A 210 22.37 -0.25 -4.60
CA ARG A 210 22.50 0.36 -3.26
C ARG A 210 23.54 -0.32 -2.39
N LYS A 211 24.11 -1.44 -2.83
CA LYS A 211 25.04 -2.28 -2.06
C LYS A 211 24.49 -2.66 -0.68
N THR A 212 23.20 -2.96 -0.62
CA THR A 212 22.53 -3.42 0.59
C THR A 212 22.72 -4.91 0.81
N LYS A 213 22.47 -5.40 2.04
CA LYS A 213 22.49 -6.83 2.34
C LYS A 213 21.44 -7.55 1.49
N ALA A 214 21.82 -8.68 0.90
CA ALA A 214 20.90 -9.52 0.16
C ALA A 214 19.79 -10.06 1.08
N LYS A 215 18.54 -9.88 0.65
CA LYS A 215 17.34 -10.39 1.33
C LYS A 215 17.02 -11.80 0.86
N GLU A 216 16.26 -12.54 1.62
CA GLU A 216 15.61 -13.74 1.14
C GLU A 216 14.39 -13.33 0.30
N LEU A 217 14.29 -13.84 -0.94
CA LEU A 217 13.23 -13.48 -1.90
C LEU A 217 12.52 -14.74 -2.41
N PRO A 218 11.87 -15.54 -1.54
CA PRO A 218 11.15 -16.71 -1.99
C PRO A 218 9.93 -16.30 -2.82
N LEU A 219 9.66 -17.08 -3.87
CA LEU A 219 8.51 -16.90 -4.74
C LEU A 219 7.33 -17.69 -4.17
N LEU A 220 6.49 -17.06 -3.36
CA LEU A 220 5.41 -17.71 -2.60
C LEU A 220 3.99 -17.31 -3.04
N GLY A 221 3.89 -16.36 -3.96
CA GLY A 221 2.59 -15.90 -4.45
C GLY A 221 2.03 -14.70 -3.67
N CYS A 222 0.76 -14.39 -3.94
CA CYS A 222 0.05 -13.27 -3.33
C CYS A 222 -1.25 -13.76 -2.68
N ALA A 223 -1.27 -13.86 -1.35
CA ALA A 223 -2.40 -14.40 -0.59
C ALA A 223 -3.70 -13.55 -0.75
N TYR A 224 -3.59 -12.28 -1.09
CA TYR A 224 -4.73 -11.43 -1.43
C TYR A 224 -5.58 -12.05 -2.56
N LEU A 225 -4.94 -12.62 -3.57
CA LEU A 225 -5.64 -13.25 -4.70
C LEU A 225 -6.36 -14.53 -4.31
N ASP A 226 -5.93 -15.23 -3.26
CA ASP A 226 -6.56 -16.48 -2.82
C ASP A 226 -8.02 -16.24 -2.43
N GLY A 227 -8.29 -15.13 -1.70
CA GLY A 227 -9.64 -14.74 -1.33
C GLY A 227 -10.53 -14.40 -2.53
N LEU A 228 -9.98 -13.67 -3.51
CA LEU A 228 -10.71 -13.32 -4.73
C LEU A 228 -11.02 -14.57 -5.58
N VAL A 229 -10.05 -15.46 -5.74
CA VAL A 229 -10.20 -16.72 -6.50
C VAL A 229 -11.22 -17.64 -5.82
N GLN A 230 -11.16 -17.74 -4.49
CA GLN A 230 -12.12 -18.56 -3.73
C GLN A 230 -13.56 -18.05 -3.92
N ARG A 231 -13.78 -16.75 -3.74
CA ARG A 231 -15.09 -16.13 -3.94
C ARG A 231 -15.59 -16.27 -5.38
N GLN A 232 -14.71 -16.11 -6.36
CA GLN A 232 -15.07 -16.27 -7.77
C GLN A 232 -15.54 -17.69 -8.09
N LYS A 233 -14.98 -18.71 -7.42
CA LYS A 233 -15.40 -20.10 -7.52
C LYS A 233 -16.73 -20.38 -6.80
N GLU A 234 -17.00 -19.70 -5.68
CA GLU A 234 -18.19 -19.91 -4.85
C GLU A 234 -19.42 -19.14 -5.37
N GLU A 235 -19.23 -17.87 -5.71
CA GLU A 235 -20.36 -16.98 -6.05
C GLU A 235 -20.82 -17.11 -7.50
N HIS A 236 -19.98 -17.64 -8.43
CA HIS A 236 -20.30 -17.86 -9.84
C HIS A 236 -20.99 -16.69 -10.56
N LEU A 237 -20.66 -15.45 -10.18
CA LEU A 237 -21.27 -14.27 -10.76
C LEU A 237 -20.93 -14.16 -12.26
N LYS A 238 -21.96 -13.99 -13.08
CA LYS A 238 -21.80 -13.80 -14.52
C LYS A 238 -21.54 -12.33 -14.83
N PRO A 239 -20.68 -12.04 -15.82
CA PRO A 239 -20.49 -10.66 -16.26
C PRO A 239 -21.73 -10.13 -16.97
N GLU A 240 -21.98 -8.87 -16.78
CA GLU A 240 -22.93 -8.09 -17.56
C GLU A 240 -22.18 -7.58 -18.80
N GLU A 241 -22.48 -8.09 -19.98
CA GLU A 241 -21.67 -7.86 -21.20
C GLU A 241 -21.49 -6.38 -21.57
N LYS A 242 -22.48 -5.53 -21.27
CA LYS A 242 -22.43 -4.09 -21.53
C LYS A 242 -21.94 -3.26 -20.34
N THR A 243 -21.49 -3.90 -19.28
CA THR A 243 -20.98 -3.22 -18.09
C THR A 243 -19.47 -3.07 -18.17
N VAL A 244 -18.98 -1.84 -18.01
CA VAL A 244 -17.55 -1.48 -17.99
C VAL A 244 -17.20 -0.91 -16.62
N LEU A 245 -16.18 -1.49 -15.98
CA LEU A 245 -15.63 -0.97 -14.74
C LEU A 245 -14.56 0.08 -15.03
N VAL A 246 -14.76 1.29 -14.52
CA VAL A 246 -13.74 2.34 -14.52
C VAL A 246 -13.11 2.40 -13.12
N ALA A 247 -11.90 1.86 -12.98
CA ALA A 247 -11.22 1.70 -11.70
C ALA A 247 -9.82 2.33 -11.71
N PRO A 248 -9.73 3.66 -11.66
CA PRO A 248 -8.47 4.39 -11.77
C PRO A 248 -7.69 4.42 -10.46
N THR A 249 -6.38 4.67 -10.57
CA THR A 249 -5.53 5.04 -9.42
C THR A 249 -5.84 6.48 -8.97
N TRP A 250 -5.20 6.90 -7.88
CA TRP A 250 -5.33 8.22 -7.26
C TRP A 250 -4.10 9.10 -7.52
N GLY A 251 -4.22 10.38 -7.15
CA GLY A 251 -3.13 11.36 -7.21
C GLY A 251 -3.00 12.06 -8.57
N LYS A 252 -1.99 12.91 -8.70
CA LYS A 252 -1.81 13.83 -9.83
C LYS A 252 -1.74 13.16 -11.23
N ASN A 253 -1.38 11.90 -11.26
CA ASN A 253 -1.25 11.11 -12.49
C ASN A 253 -2.45 10.17 -12.74
N GLY A 254 -3.38 10.09 -11.81
CA GLY A 254 -4.59 9.27 -11.93
C GLY A 254 -5.50 9.74 -13.05
N LEU A 255 -6.23 8.81 -13.66
CA LEU A 255 -7.13 9.07 -14.78
C LEU A 255 -8.16 10.15 -14.46
N LEU A 256 -8.79 10.10 -13.28
CA LEU A 256 -9.80 11.09 -12.89
C LEU A 256 -9.19 12.46 -12.66
N THR A 257 -7.98 12.55 -12.13
CA THR A 257 -7.29 13.85 -11.98
C THR A 257 -6.99 14.51 -13.33
N LYS A 258 -6.66 13.70 -14.34
CA LYS A 258 -6.35 14.20 -15.69
C LYS A 258 -7.58 14.46 -16.55
N THR A 259 -8.64 13.71 -16.37
CA THR A 259 -9.79 13.72 -17.29
C THR A 259 -11.12 14.12 -16.66
N GLY A 260 -11.15 14.28 -15.33
CA GLY A 260 -12.41 14.48 -14.62
C GLY A 260 -13.37 13.31 -14.88
N ALA A 261 -14.64 13.63 -15.06
CA ALA A 261 -15.69 12.67 -15.40
C ALA A 261 -15.75 12.30 -16.90
N ARG A 262 -14.85 12.83 -17.75
CA ARG A 262 -14.92 12.64 -19.20
C ARG A 262 -15.00 11.17 -19.62
N VAL A 263 -14.16 10.30 -19.03
CA VAL A 263 -14.13 8.89 -19.41
C VAL A 263 -15.43 8.16 -19.02
N PRO A 264 -15.93 8.20 -17.78
CA PRO A 264 -17.19 7.53 -17.44
C PRO A 264 -18.39 8.10 -18.24
N LEU A 265 -18.45 9.43 -18.46
CA LEU A 265 -19.53 10.05 -19.26
C LEU A 265 -19.46 9.62 -20.73
N LEU A 266 -18.28 9.51 -21.32
CA LEU A 266 -18.07 9.02 -22.66
C LEU A 266 -18.58 7.60 -22.84
N LEU A 267 -18.22 6.70 -21.92
CA LEU A 267 -18.65 5.30 -21.96
C LEU A 267 -20.17 5.18 -21.80
N ALA A 268 -20.78 5.95 -20.89
CA ALA A 268 -22.21 6.00 -20.71
C ALA A 268 -22.94 6.48 -21.98
N LYS A 269 -22.43 7.56 -22.60
CA LYS A 269 -22.94 8.09 -23.89
C LYS A 269 -22.83 7.05 -25.02
N ALA A 270 -21.80 6.21 -24.98
CA ALA A 270 -21.61 5.11 -25.96
C ALA A 270 -22.52 3.88 -25.71
N GLY A 271 -23.40 3.93 -24.69
CA GLY A 271 -24.39 2.91 -24.38
C GLY A 271 -23.90 1.81 -23.44
N PHE A 272 -22.80 2.03 -22.73
CA PHE A 272 -22.35 1.13 -21.67
C PHE A 272 -22.98 1.49 -20.33
N HIS A 273 -23.26 0.49 -19.50
CA HIS A 273 -23.41 0.70 -18.07
C HIS A 273 -22.01 0.82 -17.43
N VAL A 274 -21.78 1.88 -16.69
CA VAL A 274 -20.45 2.18 -16.13
C VAL A 274 -20.48 2.01 -14.62
N ILE A 275 -19.65 1.13 -14.09
CA ILE A 275 -19.36 1.11 -12.66
C ILE A 275 -18.10 1.98 -12.46
N LEU A 276 -18.27 3.15 -11.85
CA LEU A 276 -17.15 4.01 -11.48
C LEU A 276 -16.70 3.67 -10.06
N ARG A 277 -15.50 3.12 -9.94
CA ARG A 277 -14.88 2.74 -8.67
C ARG A 277 -13.55 3.49 -8.47
N PRO A 278 -13.57 4.72 -7.97
CA PRO A 278 -12.36 5.45 -7.64
C PRO A 278 -11.58 4.75 -6.53
N HIS A 279 -10.26 4.87 -6.54
CA HIS A 279 -9.43 4.41 -5.44
C HIS A 279 -9.86 5.10 -4.13
N PRO A 280 -9.97 4.41 -2.98
CA PRO A 280 -10.39 5.02 -1.72
C PRO A 280 -9.60 6.28 -1.34
N GLN A 281 -8.30 6.30 -1.65
CA GLN A 281 -7.43 7.44 -1.40
C GLN A 281 -7.82 8.70 -2.21
N SER A 282 -8.50 8.57 -3.36
CA SER A 282 -8.98 9.72 -4.13
C SER A 282 -9.94 10.60 -3.33
N PHE A 283 -10.78 10.00 -2.48
CA PHE A 283 -11.70 10.74 -1.60
C PHE A 283 -10.99 11.49 -0.46
N VAL A 284 -9.73 11.19 -0.21
CA VAL A 284 -8.90 11.83 0.83
C VAL A 284 -7.94 12.84 0.22
N SER A 285 -7.20 12.43 -0.82
CA SER A 285 -6.12 13.23 -1.40
C SER A 285 -6.57 14.12 -2.56
N ASP A 286 -7.59 13.69 -3.32
CA ASP A 286 -8.04 14.36 -4.55
C ASP A 286 -9.47 14.92 -4.41
N LYS A 287 -9.82 15.44 -3.21
CA LYS A 287 -11.19 15.84 -2.84
C LYS A 287 -11.86 16.75 -3.88
N ALA A 288 -11.17 17.81 -4.31
CA ALA A 288 -11.73 18.77 -5.27
C ALA A 288 -12.07 18.09 -6.62
N VAL A 289 -11.18 17.22 -7.12
CA VAL A 289 -11.43 16.44 -8.33
C VAL A 289 -12.63 15.52 -8.14
N MET A 290 -12.71 14.85 -7.00
CA MET A 290 -13.83 13.94 -6.71
C MET A 290 -15.17 14.67 -6.59
N GLU A 291 -15.21 15.87 -5.99
CA GLU A 291 -16.41 16.70 -5.92
C GLU A 291 -16.91 17.08 -7.31
N GLU A 292 -16.01 17.51 -8.21
CA GLU A 292 -16.33 17.82 -9.61
C GLU A 292 -16.83 16.58 -10.38
N VAL A 293 -16.15 15.44 -10.22
CA VAL A 293 -16.54 14.16 -10.86
C VAL A 293 -17.93 13.73 -10.40
N LEU A 294 -18.19 13.76 -9.09
CA LEU A 294 -19.48 13.34 -8.53
C LEU A 294 -20.62 14.24 -9.02
N LYS A 295 -20.40 15.55 -9.05
CA LYS A 295 -21.37 16.52 -9.59
C LYS A 295 -21.64 16.28 -11.07
N ALA A 296 -20.60 15.96 -11.87
CA ALA A 296 -20.75 15.75 -13.30
C ALA A 296 -21.51 14.47 -13.67
N ILE A 297 -21.47 13.43 -12.82
CA ILE A 297 -22.19 12.16 -13.04
C ILE A 297 -23.55 12.11 -12.35
N GLU A 298 -23.90 13.12 -11.55
CA GLU A 298 -25.14 13.18 -10.79
C GLU A 298 -26.36 13.01 -11.71
N GLY A 299 -27.28 12.12 -11.31
CA GLY A 299 -28.49 11.85 -12.09
C GLY A 299 -28.29 11.00 -13.36
N ASN A 300 -27.08 10.58 -13.69
CA ASN A 300 -26.84 9.72 -14.85
C ASN A 300 -27.09 8.24 -14.51
N ALA A 301 -28.23 7.73 -14.89
CA ALA A 301 -28.66 6.33 -14.60
C ALA A 301 -27.74 5.25 -15.21
N ALA A 302 -26.91 5.61 -16.20
CA ALA A 302 -25.93 4.68 -16.79
C ALA A 302 -24.62 4.57 -16.00
N ILE A 303 -24.43 5.40 -14.96
CA ILE A 303 -23.21 5.42 -14.15
C ILE A 303 -23.53 5.09 -12.70
N GLU A 304 -23.04 3.96 -12.22
CA GLU A 304 -23.10 3.51 -10.83
C GLU A 304 -21.78 3.89 -10.12
N LEU A 305 -21.85 4.62 -9.02
CA LEU A 305 -20.69 4.90 -8.18
C LEU A 305 -20.50 3.80 -7.14
N ASP A 306 -19.39 3.08 -7.21
CA ASP A 306 -19.03 2.08 -6.20
C ASP A 306 -18.02 2.63 -5.19
N ARG A 307 -18.42 2.69 -3.94
CA ARG A 307 -17.60 3.09 -2.78
C ARG A 307 -17.42 1.96 -1.76
N ASN A 308 -17.87 0.75 -2.10
CA ASN A 308 -17.73 -0.38 -1.21
C ASN A 308 -16.23 -0.67 -0.97
N PRO A 309 -15.77 -0.85 0.28
CA PRO A 309 -14.41 -1.30 0.55
C PRO A 309 -14.06 -2.61 -0.17
N ASP A 310 -15.03 -3.51 -0.31
CA ASP A 310 -14.91 -4.74 -1.09
C ASP A 310 -15.21 -4.51 -2.57
N GLY A 311 -14.21 -4.68 -3.42
CA GLY A 311 -14.33 -4.50 -4.87
C GLY A 311 -14.85 -5.72 -5.63
N PHE A 312 -15.01 -6.87 -4.99
CA PHE A 312 -15.28 -8.13 -5.66
C PHE A 312 -16.52 -8.08 -6.57
N VAL A 313 -17.62 -7.51 -6.07
CA VAL A 313 -18.89 -7.44 -6.83
C VAL A 313 -18.72 -6.63 -8.11
N SER A 314 -18.11 -5.47 -8.04
CA SER A 314 -17.87 -4.60 -9.21
C SER A 314 -16.91 -5.26 -10.21
N LEU A 315 -15.84 -5.89 -9.72
CA LEU A 315 -14.92 -6.66 -10.55
C LEU A 315 -15.63 -7.83 -11.25
N SER A 316 -16.50 -8.55 -10.55
CA SER A 316 -17.19 -9.73 -11.09
C SER A 316 -18.26 -9.36 -12.11
N ARG A 317 -18.97 -8.22 -11.95
CA ARG A 317 -20.04 -7.77 -12.85
C ARG A 317 -19.53 -7.22 -14.17
N ALA A 318 -18.39 -6.55 -14.20
CA ALA A 318 -17.92 -5.89 -15.41
C ALA A 318 -17.46 -6.87 -16.49
N GLY A 319 -17.86 -6.64 -17.74
CA GLY A 319 -17.41 -7.40 -18.91
C GLY A 319 -16.03 -6.98 -19.43
N ALA A 320 -15.64 -5.73 -19.18
CA ALA A 320 -14.31 -5.17 -19.45
C ALA A 320 -13.97 -4.10 -18.40
N MET A 321 -12.67 -3.79 -18.26
CA MET A 321 -12.18 -2.72 -17.38
C MET A 321 -11.49 -1.64 -18.19
N VAL A 322 -11.72 -0.38 -17.81
CA VAL A 322 -10.91 0.78 -18.18
C VAL A 322 -10.23 1.30 -16.93
N SER A 323 -8.91 1.40 -16.96
CA SER A 323 -8.10 1.88 -15.83
C SER A 323 -6.89 2.65 -16.33
N ASP A 324 -5.98 2.99 -15.45
CA ASP A 324 -4.70 3.64 -15.79
C ASP A 324 -3.51 2.73 -15.41
N ILE A 325 -2.74 3.10 -14.39
CA ILE A 325 -1.60 2.33 -13.87
C ILE A 325 -1.95 1.56 -12.58
N SER A 326 -3.22 1.38 -12.30
CA SER A 326 -3.69 0.74 -11.06
C SER A 326 -3.40 -0.76 -11.05
N GLY A 327 -2.92 -1.27 -9.91
CA GLY A 327 -2.68 -2.70 -9.69
C GLY A 327 -3.95 -3.57 -9.85
N VAL A 328 -5.14 -3.00 -9.65
CA VAL A 328 -6.43 -3.69 -9.81
C VAL A 328 -6.66 -4.25 -11.22
N ILE A 329 -5.94 -3.73 -12.23
CA ILE A 329 -5.94 -4.30 -13.59
C ILE A 329 -5.58 -5.79 -13.56
N PHE A 330 -4.57 -6.15 -12.78
CA PHE A 330 -4.09 -7.53 -12.72
C PHE A 330 -4.99 -8.41 -11.86
N ASP A 331 -5.56 -7.88 -10.79
CA ASP A 331 -6.59 -8.57 -10.00
C ASP A 331 -7.78 -8.92 -10.90
N TYR A 332 -8.27 -7.96 -11.68
CA TYR A 332 -9.36 -8.14 -12.61
C TYR A 332 -9.02 -9.13 -13.73
N ALA A 333 -7.91 -8.86 -14.44
CA ALA A 333 -7.53 -9.69 -15.58
C ALA A 333 -7.25 -11.14 -15.18
N PHE A 334 -6.52 -11.37 -14.08
CA PHE A 334 -6.07 -12.70 -13.71
C PHE A 334 -7.14 -13.52 -12.97
N VAL A 335 -7.96 -12.90 -12.14
CA VAL A 335 -9.04 -13.63 -11.43
C VAL A 335 -10.23 -13.89 -12.34
N PHE A 336 -10.66 -12.88 -13.11
CA PHE A 336 -11.88 -12.99 -13.92
C PHE A 336 -11.60 -13.35 -15.37
N LEU A 337 -10.34 -13.39 -15.82
CA LEU A 337 -9.90 -13.70 -17.18
C LEU A 337 -10.60 -12.80 -18.23
N ARG A 338 -10.65 -11.49 -17.95
CA ARG A 338 -11.34 -10.51 -18.78
C ARG A 338 -10.40 -9.40 -19.22
N PRO A 339 -10.69 -8.80 -20.40
CA PRO A 339 -9.80 -7.83 -21.01
C PRO A 339 -9.82 -6.46 -20.31
N VAL A 340 -8.72 -5.74 -20.44
CA VAL A 340 -8.54 -4.40 -19.90
C VAL A 340 -8.15 -3.40 -20.98
N VAL A 341 -8.53 -2.14 -20.79
CA VAL A 341 -7.99 -0.99 -21.53
C VAL A 341 -7.30 -0.07 -20.52
N ALA A 342 -5.99 0.06 -20.65
CA ALA A 342 -5.21 0.95 -19.82
C ALA A 342 -5.00 2.30 -20.51
N VAL A 343 -5.28 3.39 -19.82
CA VAL A 343 -5.21 4.75 -20.34
C VAL A 343 -4.03 5.50 -19.73
N GLY A 344 -3.18 6.06 -20.56
CA GLY A 344 -2.08 6.91 -20.13
C GLY A 344 -0.68 6.35 -20.40
N PRO A 345 0.37 7.17 -20.17
CA PRO A 345 1.75 6.87 -20.56
C PRO A 345 2.45 5.83 -19.69
N GLY A 346 1.82 5.40 -18.59
CA GLY A 346 2.39 4.49 -17.61
C GLY A 346 2.88 5.18 -16.34
N PRO A 347 3.53 4.43 -15.44
CA PRO A 347 3.93 4.94 -14.13
C PRO A 347 5.02 6.01 -14.26
N VAL A 348 4.96 6.98 -13.34
CA VAL A 348 6.01 7.99 -13.16
C VAL A 348 7.17 7.36 -12.39
N LYS A 349 8.39 7.59 -12.84
CA LYS A 349 9.60 7.07 -12.20
C LYS A 349 10.09 7.97 -11.06
N GLU A 350 9.98 9.28 -11.23
CA GLU A 350 10.52 10.25 -10.29
C GLU A 350 9.89 10.13 -8.88
N GLY A 351 10.73 9.93 -7.87
CA GLY A 351 10.31 9.76 -6.47
C GLY A 351 9.88 8.34 -6.08
N PHE A 352 10.06 7.36 -6.99
CA PHE A 352 9.71 5.96 -6.79
C PHE A 352 10.90 5.04 -7.10
N GLU A 353 10.82 3.77 -6.66
CA GLU A 353 11.85 2.75 -6.92
C GLU A 353 12.17 2.61 -8.41
N ALA A 354 11.19 2.84 -9.28
CA ALA A 354 11.36 2.85 -10.74
C ALA A 354 12.46 3.81 -11.25
N TRP A 355 12.89 4.77 -10.46
CA TRP A 355 13.97 5.69 -10.82
C TRP A 355 15.32 4.98 -10.90
N GLU A 356 15.57 4.06 -9.99
CA GLU A 356 16.85 3.35 -9.88
C GLU A 356 16.82 1.99 -10.60
N ILE A 357 15.65 1.35 -10.76
CA ILE A 357 15.54 0.05 -11.42
C ILE A 357 15.81 0.20 -12.91
N PRO A 358 16.80 -0.56 -13.49
CA PRO A 358 17.27 -0.34 -14.85
C PRO A 358 16.37 -0.92 -15.94
N HIS A 359 15.43 -1.79 -15.58
CA HIS A 359 14.49 -2.44 -16.51
C HIS A 359 13.05 -1.93 -16.27
N PRO A 360 12.14 -2.08 -17.25
CA PRO A 360 10.73 -1.76 -17.03
C PRO A 360 10.08 -2.73 -16.04
N ALA A 361 9.00 -2.27 -15.39
CA ALA A 361 8.17 -3.16 -14.59
C ALA A 361 7.57 -4.28 -15.47
N TRP A 362 7.56 -5.51 -14.96
CA TRP A 362 7.10 -6.67 -15.71
C TRP A 362 5.66 -6.52 -16.23
N GLU A 363 4.80 -5.87 -15.46
CA GLU A 363 3.42 -5.62 -15.85
C GLU A 363 3.28 -4.68 -17.05
N GLN A 364 4.25 -3.81 -17.32
CA GLN A 364 4.21 -2.94 -18.50
C GLN A 364 4.41 -3.73 -19.80
N GLU A 365 5.16 -4.80 -19.76
CA GLU A 365 5.37 -5.69 -20.89
C GLU A 365 4.18 -6.61 -21.15
N ILE A 366 3.42 -6.91 -20.07
CA ILE A 366 2.27 -7.81 -20.14
C ILE A 366 0.99 -7.07 -20.50
N LEU A 367 0.84 -5.83 -20.08
CA LEU A 367 -0.39 -5.05 -20.27
C LEU A 367 -0.91 -5.08 -21.72
N PRO A 368 -0.09 -4.88 -22.76
CA PRO A 368 -0.54 -4.99 -24.16
C PRO A 368 -0.97 -6.41 -24.56
N LYS A 369 -0.60 -7.41 -23.79
CA LYS A 369 -0.93 -8.83 -24.07
C LYS A 369 -2.23 -9.26 -23.43
N ILE A 370 -2.64 -8.61 -22.32
CA ILE A 370 -3.90 -8.87 -21.61
C ILE A 370 -5.05 -7.91 -21.97
N GLY A 371 -4.74 -6.91 -22.81
CA GLY A 371 -5.68 -5.89 -23.25
C GLY A 371 -5.06 -4.92 -24.22
N GLU A 372 -5.49 -3.68 -24.19
CA GLU A 372 -4.93 -2.59 -24.98
C GLU A 372 -4.48 -1.42 -24.13
N ARG A 373 -3.49 -0.68 -24.61
CA ARG A 373 -3.04 0.58 -24.00
C ARG A 373 -3.33 1.75 -24.93
N VAL A 374 -3.97 2.76 -24.37
CA VAL A 374 -4.31 4.00 -25.04
C VAL A 374 -3.56 5.14 -24.33
N LEU A 375 -2.75 5.89 -25.06
CA LEU A 375 -1.91 6.95 -24.45
C LEU A 375 -2.74 8.14 -23.97
N GLU A 376 -3.80 8.46 -24.69
CA GLU A 376 -4.70 9.57 -24.38
C GLU A 376 -6.16 9.09 -24.33
N ALA A 377 -6.94 9.68 -23.44
CA ALA A 377 -8.36 9.37 -23.27
C ALA A 377 -9.23 10.14 -24.31
N ASP A 378 -8.84 10.13 -25.59
CA ASP A 378 -9.71 10.66 -26.64
C ASP A 378 -10.86 9.67 -26.95
N GLU A 379 -12.00 10.23 -27.39
CA GLU A 379 -13.24 9.47 -27.57
C GLU A 379 -13.09 8.32 -28.57
N ALA A 380 -12.54 8.60 -29.74
CA ALA A 380 -12.49 7.65 -30.84
C ALA A 380 -11.54 6.48 -30.51
N THR A 381 -10.34 6.80 -30.00
CA THR A 381 -9.32 5.80 -29.67
C THR A 381 -9.75 4.91 -28.52
N LEU A 382 -10.30 5.49 -27.43
CA LEU A 382 -10.73 4.73 -26.26
C LEU A 382 -11.89 3.77 -26.60
N LEU A 383 -12.92 4.25 -27.29
CA LEU A 383 -14.06 3.42 -27.70
C LEU A 383 -13.66 2.34 -28.70
N ALA A 384 -12.76 2.66 -29.63
CA ALA A 384 -12.26 1.66 -30.58
C ALA A 384 -11.45 0.57 -29.86
N ALA A 385 -10.55 0.94 -28.93
CA ALA A 385 -9.80 -0.01 -28.13
C ALA A 385 -10.73 -0.89 -27.29
N LEU A 386 -11.71 -0.31 -26.58
CA LEU A 386 -12.66 -1.06 -25.78
C LEU A 386 -13.46 -2.08 -26.63
N ARG A 387 -13.96 -1.65 -27.80
CA ARG A 387 -14.68 -2.55 -28.71
C ARG A 387 -13.79 -3.68 -29.22
N ARG A 388 -12.51 -3.41 -29.57
CA ARG A 388 -11.57 -4.44 -30.01
C ARG A 388 -11.33 -5.49 -28.93
N VAL A 389 -11.04 -5.07 -27.69
CA VAL A 389 -10.78 -6.03 -26.61
C VAL A 389 -12.05 -6.83 -26.23
N MET A 390 -13.23 -6.22 -26.28
CA MET A 390 -14.48 -6.93 -26.01
C MET A 390 -14.82 -7.94 -27.12
N ASN A 391 -14.56 -7.61 -28.37
CA ASN A 391 -14.74 -8.54 -29.50
C ASN A 391 -13.74 -9.70 -29.47
N ALA A 392 -12.53 -9.46 -28.93
CA ALA A 392 -11.49 -10.48 -28.80
C ALA A 392 -11.51 -11.20 -27.44
N LYS A 393 -12.59 -11.06 -26.63
CA LYS A 393 -12.65 -11.52 -25.23
C LYS A 393 -12.25 -12.99 -25.05
N ASP A 394 -12.68 -13.88 -25.93
CA ASP A 394 -12.41 -15.33 -25.82
C ASP A 394 -10.92 -15.65 -26.11
N ALA A 395 -10.35 -15.04 -27.12
CA ALA A 395 -8.92 -15.18 -27.42
C ALA A 395 -8.04 -14.55 -26.31
N LEU A 396 -8.46 -13.39 -25.78
CA LEU A 396 -7.78 -12.73 -24.66
C LEU A 396 -7.88 -13.55 -23.38
N LYS A 397 -9.00 -14.20 -23.12
CA LYS A 397 -9.19 -15.07 -21.95
C LYS A 397 -8.12 -16.15 -21.85
N GLU A 398 -7.87 -16.88 -22.95
CA GLU A 398 -6.85 -17.94 -22.96
C GLU A 398 -5.44 -17.36 -22.84
N ARG A 399 -5.19 -16.24 -23.49
CA ARG A 399 -3.89 -15.53 -23.38
C ARG A 399 -3.66 -15.01 -21.96
N ILE A 400 -4.65 -14.38 -21.33
CA ILE A 400 -4.57 -13.91 -19.95
C ILE A 400 -4.27 -15.07 -18.99
N ARG A 401 -4.95 -16.21 -19.19
CA ARG A 401 -4.70 -17.42 -18.40
C ARG A 401 -3.26 -17.89 -18.53
N SER A 402 -2.78 -18.05 -19.75
CA SER A 402 -1.40 -18.49 -20.02
C SER A 402 -0.36 -17.55 -19.39
N ILE A 403 -0.57 -16.24 -19.49
CA ILE A 403 0.32 -15.24 -18.89
C ILE A 403 0.29 -15.34 -17.37
N ARG A 404 -0.90 -15.39 -16.78
CA ARG A 404 -1.05 -15.55 -15.32
C ARG A 404 -0.29 -16.77 -14.81
N ASP A 405 -0.53 -17.92 -15.44
CA ASP A 405 0.04 -19.20 -15.02
C ASP A 405 1.56 -19.27 -15.22
N ALA A 406 2.10 -18.48 -16.17
CA ALA A 406 3.52 -18.36 -16.38
C ALA A 406 4.24 -17.40 -15.42
N HIS A 407 3.55 -16.38 -14.93
CA HIS A 407 4.18 -15.31 -14.15
C HIS A 407 3.83 -15.33 -12.66
N ILE A 408 2.58 -15.69 -12.29
CA ILE A 408 2.14 -15.62 -10.90
C ILE A 408 2.27 -16.99 -10.23
N ILE A 409 3.16 -17.03 -9.24
CA ILE A 409 3.42 -18.26 -8.49
C ILE A 409 2.27 -18.52 -7.51
N HIS A 410 1.89 -19.78 -7.35
CA HIS A 410 0.84 -20.23 -6.43
C HIS A 410 -0.47 -19.44 -6.53
N PHE A 411 -0.89 -19.10 -7.76
CA PHE A 411 -2.11 -18.33 -7.99
C PHE A 411 -3.34 -18.98 -7.36
N GLY A 412 -3.99 -18.29 -6.42
CA GLY A 412 -5.16 -18.73 -5.69
C GLY A 412 -4.90 -19.81 -4.61
N CYS A 413 -3.63 -20.03 -4.24
CA CYS A 413 -3.22 -20.94 -3.18
C CYS A 413 -1.89 -20.51 -2.49
N ALA A 414 -1.58 -19.22 -2.50
CA ALA A 414 -0.35 -18.66 -1.94
C ALA A 414 -0.30 -18.70 -0.41
N ALA A 415 -1.44 -18.73 0.26
CA ALA A 415 -1.51 -18.70 1.72
C ALA A 415 -0.82 -19.91 2.38
N ASP A 416 -0.95 -21.10 1.80
CA ASP A 416 -0.35 -22.32 2.34
C ASP A 416 1.19 -22.31 2.29
N PRO A 417 1.87 -22.02 1.15
CA PRO A 417 3.32 -21.91 1.12
C PRO A 417 3.85 -20.73 1.95
N ILE A 418 3.13 -19.60 2.01
CA ILE A 418 3.51 -18.47 2.88
C ILE A 418 3.47 -18.91 4.35
N ALA A 419 2.40 -19.56 4.80
CA ALA A 419 2.29 -20.06 6.17
C ALA A 419 3.40 -21.06 6.52
N GLN A 420 3.71 -21.99 5.60
CA GLN A 420 4.79 -22.95 5.78
C GLN A 420 6.16 -22.25 5.93
N ALA A 421 6.45 -21.28 5.06
CA ALA A 421 7.69 -20.52 5.12
C ALA A 421 7.82 -19.73 6.44
N LEU A 422 6.73 -19.15 6.95
CA LEU A 422 6.73 -18.43 8.24
C LEU A 422 7.03 -19.36 9.41
N ILE A 423 6.50 -20.59 9.42
CA ILE A 423 6.78 -21.61 10.44
C ILE A 423 8.26 -22.02 10.40
N GLU A 424 8.82 -22.20 9.22
CA GLU A 424 10.23 -22.53 9.03
C GLU A 424 11.15 -21.41 9.53
N GLU A 425 10.78 -20.14 9.28
CA GLU A 425 11.49 -18.98 9.81
C GLU A 425 11.45 -18.94 11.34
N GLU A 426 10.27 -19.10 11.94
CA GLU A 426 10.14 -19.15 13.40
C GLU A 426 11.00 -20.26 14.01
N THR A 427 10.94 -21.46 13.44
CA THR A 427 11.73 -22.61 13.89
C THR A 427 13.23 -22.34 13.79
N ARG A 428 13.67 -21.70 12.69
CA ARG A 428 15.06 -21.33 12.47
C ARG A 428 15.57 -20.35 13.53
N GLU A 429 14.76 -19.33 13.86
CA GLU A 429 15.15 -18.33 14.85
C GLU A 429 15.09 -18.87 16.30
N ALA A 430 14.16 -19.78 16.60
CA ALA A 430 14.10 -20.45 17.90
C ALA A 430 15.31 -21.35 18.19
N HIS A 431 16.01 -21.87 17.15
CA HIS A 431 17.20 -22.71 17.30
C HIS A 431 18.52 -21.91 17.28
N ARG A 432 18.49 -20.59 17.07
CA ARG A 432 19.69 -19.73 17.08
C ARG A 432 20.05 -19.20 18.47
N ASP A 433 19.15 -19.33 19.44
CA ASP A 433 19.35 -19.01 20.86
C ASP A 433 19.88 -20.22 21.60
#